data_256c5c049321a57374ccf4fb2e98685c
#
_entry.id   256c5c049321a57374ccf4fb2e98685c
#
_cell.length_a   1.000
_cell.length_b   1.000
_cell.length_c   1.000
_cell.angle_alpha   90.00
_cell.angle_beta   90.00
_cell.angle_gamma   90.00
#
_symmetry.space_group_name_H-M   'P 1'
#
loop_
_entity.id
_entity.type
_entity.pdbx_description
1 polymer ?
#
loop_
_entity_poly.entity_id
_entity_poly.type
_entity_poly.pdbx_seq_one_letter_code
_entity_poly.pdbx_strand_id
1 'polypeptide(L)'
;MTRVWAERGSRPPAPRDQRHEWAYIFGAVCPHRDIGAALVLPYANAQAMNLHLEEISCQVTQGSHAVLLLDGAGWHQTGEKLAVPGNISLLQLPSYSPELNPVENIWQFLRQNHLGNRVFKSYTDIVDACCAAWNALAAEPKRIASIATRDWASVIP
;
A
#
# COMPACT_ATOMS: atom_id res chain seq x y z
N MET A 1 14.41 -8.80 -5.03
CA MET A 1 14.89 -8.97 -6.42
C MET A 1 13.66 -9.01 -7.31
N THR A 2 13.50 -8.07 -8.23
CA THR A 2 12.35 -7.99 -9.13
C THR A 2 12.49 -9.05 -10.21
N ARG A 3 11.43 -9.79 -10.52
CA ARG A 3 11.44 -10.78 -11.60
C ARG A 3 11.33 -10.05 -12.95
N VAL A 4 12.11 -10.46 -13.92
CA VAL A 4 12.09 -9.95 -15.30
C VAL A 4 11.79 -11.13 -16.21
N TRP A 5 10.89 -10.94 -17.16
CA TRP A 5 10.67 -11.92 -18.23
C TRP A 5 11.86 -11.89 -19.17
N ALA A 6 12.45 -13.06 -19.40
CA ALA A 6 13.63 -13.21 -20.23
C ALA A 6 13.65 -14.61 -20.83
N GLU A 7 14.41 -14.80 -21.89
CA GLU A 7 14.63 -16.10 -22.49
C GLU A 7 15.22 -17.09 -21.48
N ARG A 8 14.76 -18.33 -21.52
CA ARG A 8 15.21 -19.38 -20.60
C ARG A 8 16.73 -19.57 -20.68
N GLY A 9 17.39 -19.46 -19.54
CA GLY A 9 18.85 -19.57 -19.44
C GLY A 9 19.61 -18.25 -19.62
N SER A 10 18.92 -17.15 -19.95
CA SER A 10 19.54 -15.83 -20.00
C SER A 10 19.59 -15.15 -18.62
N ARG A 11 20.54 -14.23 -18.45
CA ARG A 11 20.63 -13.30 -17.30
C ARG A 11 20.55 -11.87 -17.84
N PRO A 12 19.34 -11.32 -18.04
CA PRO A 12 19.21 -9.98 -18.52
C PRO A 12 19.80 -8.98 -17.49
N PRO A 13 20.54 -7.96 -17.92
CA PRO A 13 21.00 -6.91 -17.04
C PRO A 13 19.78 -6.13 -16.53
N ALA A 14 19.71 -5.89 -15.22
CA ALA A 14 18.72 -5.02 -14.62
C ALA A 14 19.41 -3.73 -14.14
N PRO A 15 18.86 -2.55 -14.45
CA PRO A 15 19.40 -1.31 -13.91
C PRO A 15 19.23 -1.32 -12.38
N ARG A 16 20.26 -0.84 -11.67
CA ARG A 16 20.25 -0.67 -10.22
C ARG A 16 20.52 0.78 -9.90
N ASP A 17 19.57 1.42 -9.25
CA ASP A 17 19.80 2.75 -8.70
C ASP A 17 20.66 2.63 -7.42
N GLN A 18 21.74 3.41 -7.34
CA GLN A 18 22.66 3.47 -6.20
C GLN A 18 22.43 4.71 -5.35
N ARG A 19 21.48 5.57 -5.70
CA ARG A 19 21.14 6.77 -4.93
C ARG A 19 20.28 6.37 -3.71
N HIS A 20 20.40 7.17 -2.67
CA HIS A 20 19.75 6.92 -1.38
C HIS A 20 18.50 7.79 -1.18
N GLU A 21 17.74 8.03 -2.25
CA GLU A 21 16.45 8.70 -2.16
C GLU A 21 15.34 7.65 -2.13
N TRP A 22 14.41 7.81 -1.20
CA TRP A 22 13.25 6.92 -1.05
C TRP A 22 12.00 7.68 -0.67
N ALA A 23 10.87 7.16 -1.08
CA ALA A 23 9.56 7.59 -0.66
C ALA A 23 8.80 6.38 -0.08
N TYR A 24 7.86 6.64 0.80
CA TYR A 24 6.99 5.63 1.40
C TYR A 24 5.60 5.74 0.80
N ILE A 25 5.05 4.62 0.34
CA ILE A 25 3.66 4.55 -0.08
C ILE A 25 2.87 4.00 1.11
N PHE A 26 1.99 4.82 1.67
CA PHE A 26 0.95 4.39 2.57
C PHE A 26 -0.26 4.01 1.73
N GLY A 27 -0.82 2.83 1.95
CA GLY A 27 -1.96 2.38 1.16
C GLY A 27 -2.89 1.51 1.98
N ALA A 28 -4.17 1.72 1.80
CA ALA A 28 -5.23 0.88 2.32
C ALA A 28 -6.19 0.52 1.20
N VAL A 29 -6.74 -0.67 1.24
CA VAL A 29 -7.69 -1.16 0.24
C VAL A 29 -8.92 -1.75 0.90
N CYS A 30 -10.06 -1.54 0.27
CA CYS A 30 -11.32 -2.20 0.60
C CYS A 30 -11.71 -3.11 -0.57
N PRO A 31 -11.35 -4.40 -0.54
CA PRO A 31 -11.59 -5.32 -1.66
C PRO A 31 -13.06 -5.45 -2.03
N HIS A 32 -13.97 -5.43 -1.03
CA HIS A 32 -15.40 -5.54 -1.24
C HIS A 32 -15.97 -4.38 -2.07
N ARG A 33 -15.41 -3.17 -1.91
CA ARG A 33 -15.82 -1.97 -2.67
C ARG A 33 -14.96 -1.70 -3.89
N ASP A 34 -13.90 -2.47 -4.10
CA ASP A 34 -12.90 -2.29 -5.15
C ASP A 34 -12.27 -0.89 -5.15
N ILE A 35 -12.01 -0.34 -3.97
CA ILE A 35 -11.42 0.99 -3.78
C ILE A 35 -10.20 0.93 -2.89
N GLY A 36 -9.37 1.96 -2.98
CA GLY A 36 -8.22 2.14 -2.10
C GLY A 36 -7.85 3.60 -1.95
N ALA A 37 -7.22 3.92 -0.84
CA ALA A 37 -6.64 5.22 -0.54
C ALA A 37 -5.13 5.09 -0.39
N ALA A 38 -4.36 6.02 -0.95
CA ALA A 38 -2.91 6.02 -0.75
C ALA A 38 -2.32 7.43 -0.68
N LEU A 39 -1.21 7.52 0.06
CA LEU A 39 -0.37 8.71 0.11
C LEU A 39 1.08 8.31 -0.15
N VAL A 40 1.83 9.16 -0.85
CA VAL A 40 3.27 9.03 -1.04
C VAL A 40 3.97 10.08 -0.20
N LEU A 41 4.72 9.66 0.81
CA LEU A 41 5.26 10.54 1.84
C LEU A 41 6.78 10.33 2.01
N PRO A 42 7.53 11.36 2.44
CA PRO A 42 8.98 11.26 2.61
C PRO A 42 9.40 10.47 3.85
N TYR A 43 8.50 10.29 4.81
CA TYR A 43 8.77 9.63 6.09
C TYR A 43 7.69 8.61 6.44
N ALA A 44 8.09 7.54 7.15
CA ALA A 44 7.18 6.57 7.77
C ALA A 44 7.20 6.79 9.29
N ASN A 45 6.26 7.59 9.79
CA ASN A 45 6.12 7.93 11.20
C ASN A 45 4.63 8.10 11.57
N ALA A 46 4.33 8.37 12.85
CA ALA A 46 2.97 8.54 13.33
C ALA A 46 2.23 9.71 12.65
N GLN A 47 2.93 10.81 12.34
CA GLN A 47 2.33 11.94 11.64
C GLN A 47 1.89 11.56 10.22
N ALA A 48 2.73 10.83 9.48
CA ALA A 48 2.40 10.32 8.15
C ALA A 48 1.20 9.36 8.22
N MET A 49 1.14 8.50 9.25
CA MET A 49 0.00 7.62 9.46
C MET A 49 -1.28 8.39 9.79
N ASN A 50 -1.21 9.46 10.56
CA ASN A 50 -2.38 10.29 10.84
C ASN A 50 -2.96 10.90 9.55
N LEU A 51 -2.10 11.43 8.66
CA LEU A 51 -2.53 11.92 7.34
C LEU A 51 -3.19 10.80 6.53
N HIS A 52 -2.64 9.59 6.57
CA HIS A 52 -3.22 8.46 5.86
C HIS A 52 -4.57 8.02 6.44
N LEU A 53 -4.72 8.05 7.77
CA LEU A 53 -6.00 7.78 8.43
C LEU A 53 -7.07 8.82 8.09
N GLU A 54 -6.69 10.11 7.98
CA GLU A 54 -7.58 11.16 7.50
C GLU A 54 -8.03 10.91 6.07
N GLU A 55 -7.11 10.55 5.18
CA GLU A 55 -7.43 10.20 3.78
C GLU A 55 -8.39 9.00 3.69
N ILE A 56 -8.13 7.94 4.45
CA ILE A 56 -9.03 6.77 4.53
C ILE A 56 -10.41 7.20 5.04
N SER A 57 -10.45 8.04 6.10
CA SER A 57 -11.69 8.52 6.68
C SER A 57 -12.59 9.25 5.68
N CYS A 58 -11.98 10.02 4.78
CA CYS A 58 -12.70 10.71 3.69
C CYS A 58 -13.30 9.74 2.67
N GLN A 59 -12.74 8.54 2.52
CA GLN A 59 -13.23 7.50 1.59
C GLN A 59 -14.33 6.62 2.22
N VAL A 60 -14.50 6.67 3.54
CA VAL A 60 -15.56 5.91 4.22
C VAL A 60 -16.93 6.51 3.91
N THR A 61 -17.86 5.68 3.48
CA THR A 61 -19.22 6.13 3.17
C THR A 61 -19.87 6.75 4.40
N GLN A 62 -20.57 7.87 4.22
CA GLN A 62 -21.29 8.52 5.30
C GLN A 62 -22.23 7.55 6.03
N GLY A 63 -22.18 7.54 7.35
CA GLY A 63 -22.96 6.64 8.20
C GLY A 63 -22.37 5.21 8.31
N SER A 64 -21.25 4.93 7.63
CA SER A 64 -20.53 3.66 7.76
C SER A 64 -19.33 3.80 8.70
N HIS A 65 -18.81 2.66 9.15
CA HIS A 65 -17.63 2.57 10.00
C HIS A 65 -16.63 1.58 9.38
N ALA A 66 -15.36 1.99 9.25
CA ALA A 66 -14.32 1.14 8.72
C ALA A 66 -13.56 0.43 9.84
N VAL A 67 -13.30 -0.87 9.68
CA VAL A 67 -12.32 -1.61 10.48
C VAL A 67 -11.06 -1.74 9.63
N LEU A 68 -10.00 -1.03 10.03
CA LEU A 68 -8.72 -1.04 9.34
C LEU A 68 -7.80 -2.09 9.95
N LEU A 69 -7.48 -3.11 9.16
CA LEU A 69 -6.48 -4.11 9.50
C LEU A 69 -5.09 -3.55 9.24
N LEU A 70 -4.19 -3.63 10.20
CA LEU A 70 -2.81 -3.16 10.06
C LEU A 70 -1.82 -4.14 10.69
N ASP A 71 -0.64 -4.19 10.12
CA ASP A 71 0.45 -4.98 10.68
C ASP A 71 1.07 -4.33 11.94
N GLY A 72 1.98 -5.04 12.59
CA GLY A 72 2.64 -4.60 13.81
C GLY A 72 3.86 -3.70 13.57
N ALA A 73 3.86 -2.80 12.59
CA ALA A 73 4.97 -1.88 12.37
C ALA A 73 5.28 -1.08 13.63
N GLY A 74 6.58 -0.89 13.93
CA GLY A 74 7.06 -0.32 15.21
C GLY A 74 6.50 1.07 15.54
N TRP A 75 6.20 1.89 14.53
CA TRP A 75 5.62 3.22 14.71
C TRP A 75 4.11 3.19 15.04
N HIS A 76 3.43 2.06 14.86
CA HIS A 76 2.07 1.84 15.40
C HIS A 76 2.07 1.64 16.92
N GLN A 77 3.23 1.30 17.50
CA GLN A 77 3.37 0.89 18.91
C GLN A 77 4.10 1.93 19.78
N THR A 78 4.84 2.85 19.19
CA THR A 78 5.58 3.87 19.93
C THR A 78 4.65 4.99 20.37
N GLY A 79 4.53 5.22 21.65
CA GLY A 79 3.79 6.19 22.45
C GLY A 79 3.34 7.54 21.86
N GLU A 80 3.59 7.83 20.62
CA GLU A 80 2.92 8.88 19.86
C GLU A 80 1.51 8.43 19.55
N LYS A 81 0.54 9.09 20.14
CA LYS A 81 -0.88 8.80 19.91
C LYS A 81 -1.24 8.99 18.45
N LEU A 82 -1.69 7.91 17.80
CA LEU A 82 -2.37 8.03 16.53
C LEU A 82 -3.69 8.79 16.73
N ALA A 83 -3.94 9.76 15.87
CA ALA A 83 -5.20 10.47 15.79
C ALA A 83 -6.17 9.66 14.91
N VAL A 84 -6.88 8.70 15.52
CA VAL A 84 -7.80 7.83 14.78
C VAL A 84 -9.14 8.54 14.59
N PRO A 85 -9.60 8.76 13.35
CA PRO A 85 -10.92 9.33 13.06
C PRO A 85 -12.06 8.50 13.67
N GLY A 86 -13.15 9.15 14.06
CA GLY A 86 -14.27 8.51 14.75
C GLY A 86 -15.03 7.44 13.92
N ASN A 87 -14.84 7.43 12.60
CA ASN A 87 -15.42 6.44 11.68
C ASN A 87 -14.45 5.30 11.32
N ILE A 88 -13.33 5.17 12.05
CA ILE A 88 -12.33 4.11 11.86
C ILE A 88 -12.06 3.42 13.20
N SER A 89 -11.98 2.09 13.18
CA SER A 89 -11.37 1.28 14.25
C SER A 89 -10.14 0.57 13.71
N LEU A 90 -9.05 0.57 14.48
CA LEU A 90 -7.82 -0.14 14.15
C LEU A 90 -7.87 -1.55 14.73
N LEU A 91 -7.57 -2.54 13.91
CA LEU A 91 -7.40 -3.93 14.31
C LEU A 91 -6.00 -4.40 13.90
N GLN A 92 -5.16 -4.63 14.89
CA GLN A 92 -3.79 -5.06 14.65
C GLN A 92 -3.74 -6.56 14.33
N LEU A 93 -3.08 -6.88 13.22
CA LEU A 93 -2.79 -8.27 12.87
C LEU A 93 -1.69 -8.84 13.77
N PRO A 94 -1.63 -10.19 13.94
CA PRO A 94 -0.54 -10.83 14.65
C PRO A 94 0.83 -10.42 14.08
N SER A 95 1.81 -10.29 14.96
CA SER A 95 3.18 -10.01 14.56
C SER A 95 3.73 -11.12 13.65
N TYR A 96 4.56 -10.74 12.67
CA TYR A 96 5.19 -11.67 11.73
C TYR A 96 4.23 -12.49 10.85
N SER A 97 3.05 -11.96 10.56
CA SER A 97 2.05 -12.62 9.72
C SER A 97 1.69 -11.78 8.46
N PRO A 98 2.66 -11.48 7.59
CA PRO A 98 2.41 -10.66 6.39
C PRO A 98 1.43 -11.33 5.42
N GLU A 99 1.31 -12.67 5.47
CA GLU A 99 0.34 -13.43 4.68
C GLU A 99 -1.11 -13.10 5.02
N LEU A 100 -1.36 -12.60 6.22
CA LEU A 100 -2.67 -12.13 6.65
C LEU A 100 -2.97 -10.72 6.17
N ASN A 101 -1.97 -9.94 5.72
CA ASN A 101 -2.19 -8.59 5.25
C ASN A 101 -2.39 -8.55 3.73
N PRO A 102 -3.64 -8.38 3.23
CA PRO A 102 -3.90 -8.39 1.79
C PRO A 102 -3.15 -7.30 1.00
N VAL A 103 -2.77 -6.21 1.65
CA VAL A 103 -2.06 -5.09 1.00
C VAL A 103 -0.66 -5.51 0.52
N GLU A 104 -0.06 -6.56 1.08
CA GLU A 104 1.22 -7.08 0.62
C GLU A 104 1.17 -7.55 -0.84
N ASN A 105 0.05 -8.11 -1.28
CA ASN A 105 -0.14 -8.49 -2.68
C ASN A 105 -0.29 -7.26 -3.58
N ILE A 106 -0.87 -6.18 -3.09
CA ILE A 106 -0.92 -4.89 -3.79
C ILE A 106 0.50 -4.36 -3.99
N TRP A 107 1.35 -4.38 -2.94
CA TRP A 107 2.75 -3.96 -3.07
C TRP A 107 3.53 -4.82 -4.07
N GLN A 108 3.29 -6.13 -4.07
CA GLN A 108 3.91 -7.02 -5.04
C GLN A 108 3.47 -6.68 -6.46
N PHE A 109 2.17 -6.46 -6.69
CA PHE A 109 1.62 -6.07 -7.98
C PHE A 109 2.23 -4.77 -8.49
N LEU A 110 2.26 -3.72 -7.67
CA LEU A 110 2.82 -2.41 -8.04
C LEU A 110 4.31 -2.52 -8.39
N ARG A 111 5.09 -3.26 -7.57
CA ARG A 111 6.51 -3.48 -7.85
C ARG A 111 6.76 -4.23 -9.15
N GLN A 112 5.96 -5.24 -9.45
CA GLN A 112 6.17 -6.08 -10.64
C GLN A 112 5.71 -5.42 -11.93
N ASN A 113 4.64 -4.63 -11.89
CA ASN A 113 4.00 -4.13 -13.09
C ASN A 113 4.30 -2.66 -13.38
N HIS A 114 4.58 -1.85 -12.36
CA HIS A 114 4.68 -0.40 -12.53
C HIS A 114 6.02 0.21 -12.06
N LEU A 115 6.61 -0.32 -10.97
CA LEU A 115 7.77 0.30 -10.32
C LEU A 115 9.08 -0.47 -10.49
N GLY A 116 9.01 -1.73 -10.94
CA GLY A 116 10.20 -2.56 -11.11
C GLY A 116 11.07 -2.14 -12.29
N ASN A 117 12.39 -2.39 -12.17
CA ASN A 117 13.39 -2.18 -13.24
C ASN A 117 13.47 -0.74 -13.78
N ARG A 118 13.19 0.24 -12.92
CA ARG A 118 13.30 1.67 -13.23
C ARG A 118 14.46 2.31 -12.46
N VAL A 119 15.11 3.27 -13.06
CA VAL A 119 16.06 4.17 -12.40
C VAL A 119 15.41 5.55 -12.37
N PHE A 120 15.19 6.06 -11.18
CA PHE A 120 14.55 7.35 -10.97
C PHE A 120 15.60 8.46 -10.98
N LYS A 121 15.29 9.60 -11.59
CA LYS A 121 16.25 10.71 -11.75
C LYS A 121 16.28 11.61 -10.51
N SER A 122 15.18 11.69 -9.77
CA SER A 122 15.02 12.55 -8.60
C SER A 122 13.98 11.99 -7.65
N TYR A 123 13.89 12.56 -6.45
CA TYR A 123 12.80 12.27 -5.49
C TYR A 123 11.42 12.51 -6.11
N THR A 124 11.24 13.62 -6.84
CA THR A 124 9.97 13.93 -7.52
C THR A 124 9.60 12.83 -8.52
N ASP A 125 10.58 12.32 -9.28
CA ASP A 125 10.34 11.22 -10.23
C ASP A 125 9.90 9.93 -9.54
N ILE A 126 10.41 9.67 -8.30
CA ILE A 126 9.94 8.55 -7.46
C ILE A 126 8.48 8.77 -7.06
N VAL A 127 8.15 9.95 -6.54
CA VAL A 127 6.79 10.30 -6.11
C VAL A 127 5.81 10.19 -7.26
N ASP A 128 6.13 10.79 -8.41
CA ASP A 128 5.28 10.77 -9.61
C ASP A 128 5.05 9.33 -10.10
N ALA A 129 6.09 8.52 -10.11
CA ALA A 129 5.97 7.11 -10.49
C ALA A 129 5.11 6.31 -9.52
N CYS A 130 5.22 6.55 -8.21
CA CYS A 130 4.40 5.89 -7.19
C CYS A 130 2.93 6.31 -7.32
N CYS A 131 2.66 7.61 -7.50
CA CYS A 131 1.31 8.13 -7.71
C CYS A 131 0.69 7.56 -9.01
N ALA A 132 1.44 7.56 -10.10
CA ALA A 132 0.98 6.99 -11.37
C ALA A 132 0.68 5.49 -11.25
N ALA A 133 1.53 4.73 -10.54
CA ALA A 133 1.34 3.30 -10.32
C ALA A 133 0.07 3.01 -9.52
N TRP A 134 -0.16 3.77 -8.44
CA TRP A 134 -1.38 3.63 -7.63
C TRP A 134 -2.64 4.00 -8.42
N ASN A 135 -2.60 5.13 -9.13
CA ASN A 135 -3.73 5.57 -9.94
C ASN A 135 -4.06 4.58 -11.06
N ALA A 136 -3.06 3.97 -11.69
CA ALA A 136 -3.26 2.92 -12.69
C ALA A 136 -3.96 1.69 -12.07
N LEU A 137 -3.52 1.24 -10.89
CA LEU A 137 -4.16 0.15 -10.16
C LEU A 137 -5.63 0.49 -9.83
N ALA A 138 -5.87 1.69 -9.28
CA ALA A 138 -7.20 2.11 -8.86
C ALA A 138 -8.17 2.34 -10.03
N ALA A 139 -7.65 2.64 -11.22
CA ALA A 139 -8.46 2.81 -12.43
C ALA A 139 -8.88 1.48 -13.08
N GLU A 140 -8.26 0.35 -12.73
CA GLU A 140 -8.60 -0.95 -13.28
C GLU A 140 -9.80 -1.56 -12.52
N PRO A 141 -10.98 -1.71 -13.16
CA PRO A 141 -12.15 -2.29 -12.50
C PRO A 141 -11.88 -3.70 -11.93
N LYS A 142 -12.31 -3.94 -10.71
CA LYS A 142 -12.16 -5.21 -9.98
C LYS A 142 -10.70 -5.65 -9.73
N ARG A 143 -9.72 -4.80 -9.98
CA ARG A 143 -8.31 -5.16 -9.81
C ARG A 143 -7.95 -5.28 -8.33
N ILE A 144 -8.32 -4.31 -7.52
CA ILE A 144 -8.10 -4.33 -6.06
C ILE A 144 -8.82 -5.54 -5.45
N ALA A 145 -10.09 -5.74 -5.81
CA ALA A 145 -10.87 -6.89 -5.34
C ALA A 145 -10.18 -8.21 -5.70
N SER A 146 -9.72 -8.39 -6.95
CA SER A 146 -9.09 -9.63 -7.40
C SER A 146 -7.76 -9.95 -6.71
N ILE A 147 -6.99 -8.92 -6.33
CA ILE A 147 -5.68 -9.08 -5.68
C ILE A 147 -5.82 -9.26 -4.17
N ALA A 148 -6.71 -8.49 -3.53
CA ALA A 148 -6.73 -8.31 -2.09
C ALA A 148 -7.88 -9.03 -1.37
N THR A 149 -8.84 -9.65 -2.06
CA THR A 149 -9.92 -10.41 -1.40
C THR A 149 -9.33 -11.61 -0.64
N ARG A 150 -9.81 -11.78 0.60
CA ARG A 150 -9.50 -12.93 1.47
C ARG A 150 -10.79 -13.39 2.15
N ASP A 151 -11.04 -14.69 2.13
CA ASP A 151 -12.26 -15.26 2.71
C ASP A 151 -12.38 -14.96 4.21
N TRP A 152 -11.25 -15.02 4.93
CA TRP A 152 -11.22 -14.76 6.36
C TRP A 152 -11.49 -13.29 6.74
N ALA A 153 -11.23 -12.34 5.82
CA ALA A 153 -11.44 -10.90 6.01
C ALA A 153 -12.74 -10.40 5.37
N SER A 154 -13.56 -11.30 4.85
CA SER A 154 -14.85 -10.96 4.26
C SER A 154 -15.89 -10.82 5.36
N VAL A 155 -16.43 -9.61 5.52
CA VAL A 155 -17.64 -9.40 6.33
C VAL A 155 -18.81 -9.76 5.44
N ILE A 156 -19.42 -10.90 5.69
CA ILE A 156 -20.69 -11.30 5.05
C ILE A 156 -21.79 -10.51 5.75
N PRO A 157 -22.55 -9.67 5.04
CA PRO A 157 -23.67 -8.96 5.62
C PRO A 157 -24.80 -9.91 6.00
#